data_3d80a2e8ea8f22c6aec00dfb91758a39
#
_entry.id   3d80a2e8ea8f22c6aec00dfb91758a39
#
_cell.length_a   1.000
_cell.length_b   1.000
_cell.length_c   1.000
_cell.angle_alpha   90.00
_cell.angle_beta   90.00
_cell.angle_gamma   90.00
#
_symmetry.space_group_name_H-M   'P 1'
#
loop_
_entity.id
_entity.type
_entity.pdbx_description
1 polymer ?
#
loop_
_entity_poly.entity_id
_entity_poly.type
_entity_poly.pdbx_seq_one_letter_code
_entity_poly.pdbx_strand_id
1 'polypeptide(L)'
;LLDEKQNTFLFEKKIKRMDYMLIQGLLIFALPFITLFIGVFIGSLFIIPKIRQLSLRNHLMDASDHRSSHIGSVPSFGGVAFYISYILVLFFSQSLDNHHVSLTFLASISIVFFTGFLDDLKNLSPKIKFLGQFVAVGLLMTQPDFRINSLHGFMGFYEIPLIPSVIGSMFFLLGLINAFNLI
;
A
#
# COMPACT_ATOMS: atom_id res chain seq x y z
N LEU A 1 24.77 -7.13 -51.75
CA LEU A 1 25.02 -5.73 -51.27
C LEU A 1 23.75 -4.91 -51.11
N LEU A 2 22.76 -4.93 -52.05
CA LEU A 2 21.49 -4.21 -51.90
C LEU A 2 20.59 -4.91 -50.87
N ASP A 3 20.55 -6.23 -50.87
CA ASP A 3 19.73 -7.06 -49.97
C ASP A 3 20.25 -6.97 -48.52
N GLU A 4 21.54 -6.90 -48.32
CA GLU A 4 22.20 -6.77 -47.02
C GLU A 4 21.89 -5.42 -46.35
N LYS A 5 21.89 -4.33 -47.09
CA LYS A 5 21.50 -2.99 -46.61
C LYS A 5 20.02 -2.91 -46.25
N GLN A 6 19.17 -3.59 -47.02
CA GLN A 6 17.74 -3.64 -46.76
C GLN A 6 17.42 -4.45 -45.50
N ASN A 7 18.11 -5.55 -45.28
CA ASN A 7 17.99 -6.36 -44.08
C ASN A 7 18.49 -5.62 -42.82
N THR A 8 19.60 -4.89 -42.93
CA THR A 8 20.11 -4.07 -41.80
C THR A 8 19.13 -2.96 -41.43
N PHE A 9 18.57 -2.26 -42.44
CA PHE A 9 17.56 -1.22 -42.23
C PHE A 9 16.28 -1.75 -41.55
N LEU A 10 15.79 -2.92 -41.96
CA LEU A 10 14.62 -3.55 -41.38
C LEU A 10 14.89 -4.02 -39.94
N PHE A 11 16.10 -4.49 -39.66
CA PHE A 11 16.53 -4.90 -38.33
C PHE A 11 16.61 -3.71 -37.35
N GLU A 12 17.22 -2.59 -37.76
CA GLU A 12 17.26 -1.35 -36.98
C GLU A 12 15.86 -0.80 -36.71
N LYS A 13 14.96 -0.83 -37.69
CA LYS A 13 13.58 -0.40 -37.53
C LYS A 13 12.81 -1.28 -36.53
N LYS A 14 13.10 -2.58 -36.53
CA LYS A 14 12.51 -3.55 -35.60
C LYS A 14 13.01 -3.31 -34.16
N ILE A 15 14.30 -3.04 -33.98
CA ILE A 15 14.88 -2.71 -32.67
C ILE A 15 14.24 -1.43 -32.14
N LYS A 16 14.24 -0.35 -32.88
CA LYS A 16 13.61 0.91 -32.45
C LYS A 16 12.14 0.74 -32.07
N ARG A 17 11.40 -0.09 -32.79
CA ARG A 17 9.99 -0.38 -32.48
C ARG A 17 9.85 -1.17 -31.17
N MET A 18 10.74 -2.13 -30.91
CA MET A 18 10.78 -2.88 -29.66
C MET A 18 11.09 -1.97 -28.48
N ASP A 19 12.11 -1.11 -28.59
CA ASP A 19 12.47 -0.16 -27.55
C ASP A 19 11.31 0.80 -27.22
N TYR A 20 10.62 1.28 -28.26
CA TYR A 20 9.43 2.13 -28.10
C TYR A 20 8.31 1.40 -27.35
N MET A 21 8.05 0.14 -27.70
CA MET A 21 7.01 -0.67 -27.03
C MET A 21 7.37 -0.98 -25.57
N LEU A 22 8.65 -1.24 -25.29
CA LEU A 22 9.14 -1.46 -23.92
C LEU A 22 9.01 -0.19 -23.07
N ILE A 23 9.41 0.96 -23.61
CA ILE A 23 9.30 2.26 -22.92
C ILE A 23 7.84 2.62 -22.67
N GLN A 24 6.96 2.44 -23.66
CA GLN A 24 5.53 2.69 -23.48
C GLN A 24 4.91 1.73 -22.45
N GLY A 25 5.25 0.45 -22.49
CA GLY A 25 4.80 -0.53 -21.51
C GLY A 25 5.24 -0.16 -20.09
N LEU A 26 6.51 0.24 -19.92
CA LEU A 26 7.06 0.68 -18.65
C LEU A 26 6.37 1.96 -18.14
N LEU A 27 6.13 2.93 -19.01
CA LEU A 27 5.44 4.17 -18.67
C LEU A 27 3.99 3.93 -18.26
N ILE A 28 3.25 3.11 -19.04
CA ILE A 28 1.85 2.76 -18.71
C ILE A 28 1.77 2.06 -17.37
N PHE A 29 2.74 1.18 -17.06
CA PHE A 29 2.79 0.50 -15.78
C PHE A 29 3.20 1.41 -14.62
N ALA A 30 4.25 2.23 -14.79
CA ALA A 30 4.81 3.05 -13.72
C ALA A 30 4.01 4.33 -13.43
N LEU A 31 3.37 4.92 -14.44
CA LEU A 31 2.69 6.21 -14.32
C LEU A 31 1.59 6.23 -13.25
N PRO A 32 0.70 5.23 -13.13
CA PRO A 32 -0.32 5.18 -12.07
C PRO A 32 0.30 5.18 -10.67
N PHE A 33 1.40 4.44 -10.45
CA PHE A 33 2.07 4.40 -9.14
C PHE A 33 2.75 5.73 -8.80
N ILE A 34 3.38 6.35 -9.80
CA ILE A 34 4.02 7.66 -9.63
C ILE A 34 2.99 8.73 -9.33
N THR A 35 1.87 8.77 -10.05
CA THR A 35 0.79 9.73 -9.80
C THR A 35 0.14 9.53 -8.45
N LEU A 36 -0.10 8.27 -8.04
CA LEU A 36 -0.61 7.93 -6.72
C LEU A 36 0.37 8.41 -5.62
N PHE A 37 1.65 8.08 -5.76
CA PHE A 37 2.68 8.48 -4.80
C PHE A 37 2.76 10.01 -4.65
N ILE A 38 2.86 10.73 -5.77
CA ILE A 38 2.94 12.20 -5.78
C ILE A 38 1.66 12.79 -5.18
N GLY A 39 0.49 12.26 -5.55
CA GLY A 39 -0.80 12.74 -5.04
C GLY A 39 -0.93 12.57 -3.54
N VAL A 40 -0.58 11.40 -2.99
CA VAL A 40 -0.58 11.15 -1.54
C VAL A 40 0.45 12.02 -0.83
N PHE A 41 1.64 12.17 -1.41
CA PHE A 41 2.69 13.02 -0.85
C PHE A 41 2.25 14.49 -0.75
N ILE A 42 1.76 15.06 -1.84
CA ILE A 42 1.27 16.45 -1.86
C ILE A 42 0.06 16.62 -0.93
N GLY A 43 -0.91 15.71 -0.99
CA GLY A 43 -2.08 15.73 -0.10
C GLY A 43 -1.67 15.73 1.37
N SER A 44 -0.72 14.88 1.74
CA SER A 44 -0.20 14.79 3.11
C SER A 44 0.50 16.08 3.54
N LEU A 45 1.27 16.73 2.68
CA LEU A 45 1.91 18.04 2.98
C LEU A 45 0.89 19.11 3.37
N PHE A 46 -0.29 19.12 2.77
CA PHE A 46 -1.35 20.08 3.09
C PHE A 46 -2.19 19.68 4.31
N ILE A 47 -2.38 18.39 4.54
CA ILE A 47 -3.28 17.88 5.59
C ILE A 47 -2.55 17.76 6.93
N ILE A 48 -1.28 17.34 6.95
CA ILE A 48 -0.48 17.17 8.19
C ILE A 48 -0.46 18.42 9.07
N PRO A 49 -0.17 19.64 8.55
CA PRO A 49 -0.15 20.85 9.39
C PRO A 49 -1.50 21.14 10.04
N LYS A 50 -2.60 20.88 9.33
CA LYS A 50 -3.98 21.09 9.84
C LYS A 50 -4.30 20.10 10.95
N ILE A 51 -3.96 18.82 10.77
CA ILE A 51 -4.17 17.79 11.79
C ILE A 51 -3.30 18.08 13.02
N ARG A 52 -2.04 18.48 12.82
CA ARG A 52 -1.16 18.88 13.92
C ARG A 52 -1.76 20.05 14.72
N GLN A 53 -2.26 21.07 14.05
CA GLN A 53 -2.91 22.20 14.72
C GLN A 53 -4.15 21.78 15.50
N LEU A 54 -4.96 20.87 14.94
CA LEU A 54 -6.14 20.32 15.59
C LEU A 54 -5.78 19.50 16.83
N SER A 55 -4.75 18.65 16.75
CA SER A 55 -4.25 17.83 17.86
C SER A 55 -3.72 18.71 19.00
N LEU A 56 -2.97 19.76 18.66
CA LEU A 56 -2.48 20.72 19.65
C LEU A 56 -3.62 21.45 20.37
N ARG A 57 -4.66 21.89 19.64
CA ARG A 57 -5.83 22.58 20.21
C ARG A 57 -6.64 21.70 21.15
N ASN A 58 -6.72 20.40 20.86
CA ASN A 58 -7.55 19.47 21.63
C ASN A 58 -6.74 18.66 22.66
N HIS A 59 -5.48 19.02 22.90
CA HIS A 59 -4.58 18.31 23.82
C HIS A 59 -4.43 16.80 23.54
N LEU A 60 -4.56 16.42 22.25
CA LEU A 60 -4.42 15.06 21.77
C LEU A 60 -2.95 14.80 21.39
N MET A 61 -2.09 14.78 22.38
CA MET A 61 -0.64 14.59 22.23
C MET A 61 -0.24 13.34 23.00
N ASP A 62 0.54 12.47 22.35
CA ASP A 62 1.20 11.39 23.07
C ASP A 62 2.31 11.97 23.97
N ALA A 63 2.20 11.71 25.25
CA ALA A 63 3.29 11.97 26.17
C ALA A 63 4.41 10.96 25.87
N SER A 64 5.64 11.45 25.74
CA SER A 64 6.80 10.56 25.62
C SER A 64 6.89 9.66 26.84
N ASP A 65 6.63 8.36 26.66
CA ASP A 65 6.88 7.35 27.68
C ASP A 65 8.37 6.94 27.63
N HIS A 66 8.88 6.35 28.70
CA HIS A 66 10.29 5.90 28.83
C HIS A 66 10.77 4.94 27.72
N ARG A 67 9.86 4.47 26.86
CA ARG A 67 10.13 3.62 25.71
C ARG A 67 10.13 4.37 24.36
N SER A 68 9.77 5.66 24.33
CA SER A 68 9.71 6.41 23.07
C SER A 68 11.09 6.92 22.69
N SER A 69 11.45 6.77 21.43
CA SER A 69 12.71 7.26 20.84
C SER A 69 12.76 8.78 20.72
N HIS A 70 11.70 9.48 21.08
CA HIS A 70 11.55 10.93 20.90
C HIS A 70 11.48 11.68 22.22
N ILE A 71 12.26 12.74 22.34
CA ILE A 71 12.21 13.71 23.43
C ILE A 71 11.19 14.79 23.05
N GLY A 72 9.97 14.73 23.61
CA GLY A 72 8.90 15.70 23.39
C GLY A 72 7.55 15.07 23.01
N SER A 73 6.47 15.86 23.12
CA SER A 73 5.13 15.43 22.71
C SER A 73 4.97 15.45 21.19
N VAL A 74 4.63 14.31 20.59
CA VAL A 74 4.40 14.19 19.15
C VAL A 74 2.89 14.09 18.88
N PRO A 75 2.34 14.80 17.88
CA PRO A 75 0.92 14.65 17.53
C PRO A 75 0.60 13.24 17.03
N SER A 76 -0.35 12.56 17.66
CA SER A 76 -0.67 11.16 17.40
C SER A 76 -1.34 10.88 16.06
N PHE A 77 -1.86 11.86 15.33
CA PHE A 77 -2.75 11.62 14.18
C PHE A 77 -2.10 11.78 12.80
N GLY A 78 -0.81 11.53 12.66
CA GLY A 78 -0.14 11.54 11.33
C GLY A 78 -0.76 10.56 10.33
N GLY A 79 -1.18 9.38 10.80
CA GLY A 79 -1.86 8.37 9.99
C GLY A 79 -3.17 8.82 9.37
N VAL A 80 -3.90 9.75 10.02
CA VAL A 80 -5.15 10.32 9.50
C VAL A 80 -4.90 11.12 8.21
N ALA A 81 -3.82 11.91 8.18
CA ALA A 81 -3.45 12.67 6.98
C ALA A 81 -3.15 11.74 5.80
N PHE A 82 -2.40 10.68 6.08
CA PHE A 82 -2.07 9.66 5.09
C PHE A 82 -3.32 8.96 4.54
N TYR A 83 -4.20 8.52 5.43
CA TYR A 83 -5.42 7.82 5.06
C TYR A 83 -6.34 8.69 4.21
N ILE A 84 -6.60 9.94 4.62
CA ILE A 84 -7.42 10.88 3.86
C ILE A 84 -6.81 11.14 2.48
N SER A 85 -5.50 11.44 2.42
CA SER A 85 -4.82 11.69 1.16
C SER A 85 -4.89 10.47 0.23
N TYR A 86 -4.70 9.27 0.77
CA TYR A 86 -4.77 8.03 0.02
C TYR A 86 -6.18 7.79 -0.56
N ILE A 87 -7.23 7.92 0.25
CA ILE A 87 -8.62 7.76 -0.21
C ILE A 87 -8.98 8.79 -1.28
N LEU A 88 -8.58 10.05 -1.11
CA LEU A 88 -8.83 11.09 -2.11
C LEU A 88 -8.14 10.77 -3.44
N VAL A 89 -6.87 10.39 -3.40
CA VAL A 89 -6.14 10.06 -4.62
C VAL A 89 -6.71 8.82 -5.29
N LEU A 90 -7.11 7.79 -4.54
CA LEU A 90 -7.79 6.62 -5.10
C LEU A 90 -9.12 7.00 -5.76
N PHE A 91 -9.91 7.86 -5.13
CA PHE A 91 -11.18 8.33 -5.69
C PHE A 91 -10.98 9.04 -7.04
N PHE A 92 -10.00 9.95 -7.11
CA PHE A 92 -9.69 10.66 -8.35
C PHE A 92 -9.04 9.75 -9.40
N SER A 93 -8.20 8.81 -9.01
CA SER A 93 -7.56 7.89 -9.96
C SER A 93 -8.56 6.94 -10.63
N GLN A 94 -9.60 6.50 -9.93
CA GLN A 94 -10.68 5.70 -10.51
C GLN A 94 -11.48 6.43 -11.60
N SER A 95 -11.55 7.76 -11.52
CA SER A 95 -12.23 8.57 -12.54
C SER A 95 -11.42 8.72 -13.83
N LEU A 96 -10.11 8.48 -13.78
CA LEU A 96 -9.19 8.66 -14.90
C LEU A 96 -8.88 7.35 -15.64
N ASP A 97 -8.89 6.22 -14.93
CA ASP A 97 -8.57 4.90 -15.46
C ASP A 97 -9.66 3.89 -15.09
N ASN A 98 -9.98 2.99 -16.03
CA ASN A 98 -10.93 1.89 -15.81
C ASN A 98 -10.43 0.82 -14.80
N HIS A 99 -9.42 1.13 -14.01
CA HIS A 99 -8.90 0.26 -12.96
C HIS A 99 -9.74 0.39 -11.68
N HIS A 100 -10.61 -0.58 -11.47
CA HIS A 100 -11.41 -0.63 -10.25
C HIS A 100 -10.57 -1.12 -9.07
N VAL A 101 -10.33 -0.25 -8.11
CA VAL A 101 -9.78 -0.67 -6.81
C VAL A 101 -10.79 -1.60 -6.14
N SER A 102 -10.36 -2.76 -5.72
CA SER A 102 -11.23 -3.73 -5.04
C SER A 102 -11.85 -3.10 -3.77
N LEU A 103 -13.17 -3.14 -3.66
CA LEU A 103 -13.89 -2.70 -2.45
C LEU A 103 -13.43 -3.46 -1.22
N THR A 104 -13.05 -4.73 -1.38
CA THR A 104 -12.48 -5.57 -0.32
C THR A 104 -11.16 -5.00 0.19
N PHE A 105 -10.31 -4.54 -0.72
CA PHE A 105 -9.04 -3.90 -0.36
C PHE A 105 -9.27 -2.58 0.40
N LEU A 106 -10.17 -1.72 -0.09
CA LEU A 106 -10.54 -0.48 0.59
C LEU A 106 -11.13 -0.74 1.98
N ALA A 107 -12.02 -1.72 2.11
CA ALA A 107 -12.60 -2.10 3.38
C ALA A 107 -11.54 -2.61 4.36
N SER A 108 -10.62 -3.47 3.90
CA SER A 108 -9.54 -4.00 4.73
C SER A 108 -8.62 -2.91 5.26
N ILE A 109 -8.17 -1.99 4.39
CA ILE A 109 -7.34 -0.84 4.81
C ILE A 109 -8.09 0.05 5.79
N SER A 110 -9.39 0.29 5.55
CA SER A 110 -10.21 1.10 6.44
C SER A 110 -10.34 0.47 7.83
N ILE A 111 -10.53 -0.85 7.92
CA ILE A 111 -10.59 -1.57 9.20
C ILE A 111 -9.26 -1.42 9.96
N VAL A 112 -8.11 -1.62 9.28
CA VAL A 112 -6.78 -1.45 9.92
C VAL A 112 -6.60 -0.01 10.38
N PHE A 113 -6.93 0.97 9.52
CA PHE A 113 -6.84 2.39 9.87
C PHE A 113 -7.70 2.75 11.09
N PHE A 114 -8.98 2.39 11.09
CA PHE A 114 -9.86 2.70 12.21
C PHE A 114 -9.46 1.96 13.50
N THR A 115 -8.91 0.75 13.39
CA THR A 115 -8.37 0.03 14.55
C THR A 115 -7.18 0.80 15.15
N GLY A 116 -6.23 1.26 14.32
CA GLY A 116 -5.11 2.08 14.77
C GLY A 116 -5.56 3.44 15.32
N PHE A 117 -6.49 4.10 14.63
CA PHE A 117 -7.04 5.38 15.07
C PHE A 117 -7.76 5.30 16.42
N LEU A 118 -8.54 4.23 16.64
CA LEU A 118 -9.20 3.99 17.93
C LEU A 118 -8.19 3.64 19.02
N ASP A 119 -7.09 2.97 18.67
CA ASP A 119 -6.00 2.69 19.59
C ASP A 119 -5.34 3.99 20.08
N ASP A 120 -5.01 4.90 19.17
CA ASP A 120 -4.46 6.22 19.50
C ASP A 120 -5.41 7.06 20.39
N LEU A 121 -6.74 6.90 20.22
CA LEU A 121 -7.72 7.62 21.02
C LEU A 121 -8.01 7.00 22.41
N LYS A 122 -8.02 5.67 22.51
CA LYS A 122 -8.57 4.95 23.65
C LYS A 122 -7.63 3.93 24.30
N ASN A 123 -6.40 3.79 23.79
CA ASN A 123 -5.44 2.76 24.20
C ASN A 123 -6.11 1.37 24.26
N LEU A 124 -6.43 0.83 23.07
CA LEU A 124 -7.10 -0.46 22.96
C LEU A 124 -6.28 -1.59 23.58
N SER A 125 -6.97 -2.59 24.13
CA SER A 125 -6.27 -3.79 24.55
C SER A 125 -5.62 -4.51 23.36
N PRO A 126 -4.47 -5.18 23.55
CA PRO A 126 -3.79 -5.90 22.48
C PRO A 126 -4.67 -6.92 21.75
N LYS A 127 -5.63 -7.52 22.48
CA LYS A 127 -6.58 -8.48 21.94
C LYS A 127 -7.54 -7.83 20.92
N ILE A 128 -8.06 -6.64 21.22
CA ILE A 128 -8.98 -5.91 20.33
C ILE A 128 -8.22 -5.41 19.10
N LYS A 129 -6.99 -4.88 19.27
CA LYS A 129 -6.12 -4.47 18.18
C LYS A 129 -5.84 -5.63 17.23
N PHE A 130 -5.44 -6.78 17.78
CA PHE A 130 -5.19 -7.99 16.99
C PHE A 130 -6.45 -8.49 16.28
N LEU A 131 -7.61 -8.45 16.92
CA LEU A 131 -8.89 -8.85 16.31
C LEU A 131 -9.21 -7.98 15.09
N GLY A 132 -9.05 -6.65 15.19
CA GLY A 132 -9.26 -5.74 14.05
C GLY A 132 -8.34 -6.06 12.87
N GLN A 133 -7.05 -6.28 13.14
CA GLN A 133 -6.08 -6.69 12.13
C GLN A 133 -6.45 -8.05 11.50
N PHE A 134 -6.85 -9.01 12.33
CA PHE A 134 -7.24 -10.35 11.88
C PHE A 134 -8.46 -10.31 10.95
N VAL A 135 -9.48 -9.51 11.30
CA VAL A 135 -10.67 -9.31 10.46
C VAL A 135 -10.29 -8.66 9.12
N ALA A 136 -9.47 -7.61 9.16
CA ALA A 136 -9.03 -6.91 7.95
C ALA A 136 -8.24 -7.83 7.01
N VAL A 137 -7.27 -8.57 7.53
CA VAL A 137 -6.46 -9.50 6.74
C VAL A 137 -7.30 -10.68 6.26
N GLY A 138 -8.21 -11.19 7.10
CA GLY A 138 -9.15 -12.26 6.70
C GLY A 138 -10.04 -11.83 5.53
N LEU A 139 -10.55 -10.59 5.57
CA LEU A 139 -11.31 -10.03 4.46
C LEU A 139 -10.45 -9.92 3.19
N LEU A 140 -9.19 -9.49 3.31
CA LEU A 140 -8.27 -9.40 2.17
C LEU A 140 -8.01 -10.77 1.54
N MET A 141 -7.96 -11.84 2.34
CA MET A 141 -7.76 -13.22 1.87
C MET A 141 -8.92 -13.76 1.01
N THR A 142 -10.05 -13.09 0.96
CA THR A 142 -11.13 -13.47 0.02
C THR A 142 -10.73 -13.24 -1.44
N GLN A 143 -9.77 -12.33 -1.69
CA GLN A 143 -9.28 -12.02 -3.02
C GLN A 143 -8.02 -12.85 -3.34
N PRO A 144 -7.99 -13.58 -4.46
CA PRO A 144 -6.83 -14.40 -4.86
C PRO A 144 -5.54 -13.61 -5.01
N ASP A 145 -5.63 -12.37 -5.49
CA ASP A 145 -4.49 -11.50 -5.81
C ASP A 145 -3.66 -11.09 -4.58
N PHE A 146 -4.25 -11.16 -3.38
CA PHE A 146 -3.56 -10.85 -2.13
C PHE A 146 -3.02 -12.07 -1.39
N ARG A 147 -3.10 -13.25 -2.01
CA ARG A 147 -2.58 -14.50 -1.44
C ARG A 147 -1.27 -14.90 -2.11
N ILE A 148 -0.39 -15.49 -1.36
CA ILE A 148 0.83 -16.13 -1.90
C ILE A 148 0.41 -17.46 -2.52
N ASN A 149 0.12 -17.46 -3.82
CA ASN A 149 -0.40 -18.62 -4.55
C ASN A 149 0.71 -19.44 -5.20
N SER A 150 1.93 -18.89 -5.34
CA SER A 150 3.05 -19.57 -5.99
C SER A 150 4.36 -19.18 -5.32
N LEU A 151 5.30 -20.11 -5.25
CA LEU A 151 6.69 -19.87 -4.86
C LEU A 151 7.63 -19.83 -6.07
N HIS A 152 7.10 -19.84 -7.30
CA HIS A 152 7.87 -19.76 -8.54
C HIS A 152 9.04 -20.76 -8.63
N GLY A 153 8.86 -21.95 -8.10
CA GLY A 153 9.88 -23.01 -8.09
C GLY A 153 10.84 -22.96 -6.90
N PHE A 154 10.68 -22.05 -5.97
CA PHE A 154 11.49 -22.05 -4.74
C PHE A 154 11.27 -23.35 -3.96
N MET A 155 12.35 -24.05 -3.62
CA MET A 155 12.33 -25.41 -3.01
C MET A 155 11.53 -26.46 -3.81
N GLY A 156 11.32 -26.27 -5.13
CA GLY A 156 10.54 -27.16 -5.97
C GLY A 156 9.03 -26.94 -5.92
N PHE A 157 8.53 -25.94 -5.19
CA PHE A 157 7.12 -25.62 -5.10
C PHE A 157 6.75 -24.54 -6.12
N TYR A 158 5.86 -24.85 -7.04
CA TYR A 158 5.33 -23.91 -8.02
C TYR A 158 3.98 -23.34 -7.57
N GLU A 159 3.04 -24.19 -7.19
CA GLU A 159 1.70 -23.82 -6.76
C GLU A 159 1.49 -24.19 -5.29
N ILE A 160 0.80 -23.32 -4.58
CA ILE A 160 0.43 -23.53 -3.18
C ILE A 160 -1.07 -23.80 -3.11
N PRO A 161 -1.51 -24.91 -2.50
CA PRO A 161 -2.93 -25.18 -2.29
C PRO A 161 -3.61 -24.06 -1.50
N LEU A 162 -4.93 -23.87 -1.68
CA LEU A 162 -5.71 -22.77 -1.12
C LEU A 162 -5.49 -22.57 0.40
N ILE A 163 -5.60 -23.65 1.17
CA ILE A 163 -5.53 -23.55 2.64
C ILE A 163 -4.14 -23.09 3.12
N PRO A 164 -3.02 -23.72 2.72
CA PRO A 164 -1.68 -23.21 3.06
C PRO A 164 -1.42 -21.78 2.55
N SER A 165 -1.90 -21.45 1.35
CA SER A 165 -1.80 -20.10 0.77
C SER A 165 -2.47 -19.06 1.65
N VAL A 166 -3.72 -19.27 2.06
CA VAL A 166 -4.48 -18.36 2.95
C VAL A 166 -3.78 -18.24 4.30
N ILE A 167 -3.46 -19.37 4.95
CA ILE A 167 -2.83 -19.36 6.28
C ILE A 167 -1.47 -18.67 6.25
N GLY A 168 -0.62 -19.02 5.27
CA GLY A 168 0.70 -18.43 5.12
C GLY A 168 0.65 -16.93 4.85
N SER A 169 -0.25 -16.49 3.95
CA SER A 169 -0.45 -15.07 3.64
C SER A 169 -0.99 -14.29 4.85
N MET A 170 -1.95 -14.85 5.59
CA MET A 170 -2.46 -14.24 6.82
C MET A 170 -1.35 -14.09 7.87
N PHE A 171 -0.56 -15.14 8.09
CA PHE A 171 0.53 -15.11 9.06
C PHE A 171 1.56 -14.05 8.68
N PHE A 172 1.94 -13.99 7.41
CA PHE A 172 2.89 -13.01 6.89
C PHE A 172 2.38 -11.57 7.07
N LEU A 173 1.14 -11.28 6.65
CA LEU A 173 0.57 -9.93 6.73
C LEU A 173 0.34 -9.49 8.18
N LEU A 174 -0.18 -10.36 9.04
CA LEU A 174 -0.35 -10.07 10.47
C LEU A 174 1.01 -9.84 11.15
N GLY A 175 2.01 -10.64 10.83
CA GLY A 175 3.38 -10.44 11.31
C GLY A 175 3.95 -9.09 10.87
N LEU A 176 3.76 -8.71 9.62
CA LEU A 176 4.21 -7.44 9.06
C LEU A 176 3.53 -6.25 9.76
N ILE A 177 2.20 -6.27 9.88
CA ILE A 177 1.44 -5.21 10.58
C ILE A 177 1.90 -5.06 12.02
N ASN A 178 2.10 -6.18 12.75
CA ASN A 178 2.56 -6.12 14.13
C ASN A 178 4.02 -5.66 14.24
N ALA A 179 4.89 -6.03 13.31
CA ALA A 179 6.27 -5.53 13.28
C ALA A 179 6.32 -4.00 13.14
N PHE A 180 5.50 -3.42 12.26
CA PHE A 180 5.38 -1.95 12.14
C PHE A 180 4.75 -1.27 13.36
N ASN A 181 3.90 -1.96 14.12
CA ASN A 181 3.34 -1.42 15.36
C ASN A 181 4.33 -1.43 16.55
N LEU A 182 5.45 -2.14 16.44
CA LEU A 182 6.47 -2.20 17.49
C LEU A 182 7.56 -1.12 17.34
N ILE A 183 7.63 -0.47 16.18
CA ILE A 183 8.57 0.60 15.87
C ILE A 183 7.98 1.94 16.28
#